data_b02ba48c3a1319f608a949606b43aa1e
#
_entry.id   b02ba48c3a1319f608a949606b43aa1e
#
_cell.length_a   1.000
_cell.length_b   1.000
_cell.length_c   1.000
_cell.angle_alpha   90.00
_cell.angle_beta   90.00
_cell.angle_gamma   90.00
#
_symmetry.space_group_name_H-M   'P 1'
#
loop_
_entity.id
_entity.type
_entity.pdbx_description
1 polymer ?
#
loop_
_entity_poly.entity_id
_entity_poly.type
_entity_poly.pdbx_seq_one_letter_code
_entity_poly.pdbx_strand_id
1 'polypeptide(L)'
;GRNFFDALARRGELRSEVVSATRGNHGKSIGWAARTEGGACTIVVPRGNSVEKNAAMRALGVHLIEHGDDFTEASDHAAQLAEARGALRVPSFHADLVSGVATYWWEFLKAVPQLDVAYVPIGLGSGACAAIAAKLALGHKARIVGVVSRHATTYADSLAAGRVVEAPVSTQIADGMAVRRADAAALAAMT
;
A
#
# COMPACT_ATOMS: atom_id res chain seq x y z
N GLY A 1 3.65 -7.82 1.66
CA GLY A 1 4.09 -8.03 3.07
C GLY A 1 5.27 -8.99 3.13
N ARG A 2 5.11 -10.23 2.66
CA ARG A 2 6.15 -11.26 2.81
C ARG A 2 7.54 -10.78 2.35
N ASN A 3 7.67 -10.31 1.12
CA ASN A 3 8.96 -9.83 0.59
C ASN A 3 9.58 -8.70 1.43
N PHE A 4 8.76 -7.82 1.99
CA PHE A 4 9.22 -6.75 2.89
C PHE A 4 9.79 -7.34 4.19
N PHE A 5 9.11 -8.31 4.80
CA PHE A 5 9.59 -8.97 6.03
C PHE A 5 10.85 -9.78 5.77
N ASP A 6 10.92 -10.54 4.67
CA ASP A 6 12.11 -11.27 4.27
C ASP A 6 13.33 -10.34 4.05
N ALA A 7 13.10 -9.17 3.47
CA ALA A 7 14.14 -8.16 3.29
C ALA A 7 14.62 -7.58 4.64
N LEU A 8 13.70 -7.28 5.55
CA LEU A 8 14.03 -6.83 6.91
C LEU A 8 14.78 -7.89 7.70
N ALA A 9 14.36 -9.15 7.62
CA ALA A 9 15.03 -10.26 8.30
C ALA A 9 16.47 -10.42 7.81
N ARG A 10 16.70 -10.37 6.50
CA ARG A 10 18.06 -10.42 5.91
C ARG A 10 18.96 -9.27 6.35
N ARG A 11 18.39 -8.10 6.65
CA ARG A 11 19.12 -6.93 7.15
C ARG A 11 19.27 -6.89 8.68
N GLY A 12 18.62 -7.82 9.40
CA GLY A 12 18.57 -7.80 10.87
C GLY A 12 17.73 -6.68 11.45
N GLU A 13 16.80 -6.14 10.66
CA GLU A 13 15.94 -4.99 11.01
C GLU A 13 14.54 -5.40 11.48
N LEU A 14 14.18 -6.69 11.34
CA LEU A 14 12.87 -7.18 11.75
C LEU A 14 12.73 -7.12 13.27
N ARG A 15 11.61 -6.57 13.75
CA ARG A 15 11.27 -6.49 15.16
C ARG A 15 10.12 -7.44 15.49
N SER A 16 10.00 -7.80 16.77
CA SER A 16 8.92 -8.66 17.29
C SER A 16 7.53 -8.00 17.24
N GLU A 17 7.47 -6.68 17.16
CA GLU A 17 6.21 -5.94 16.98
C GLU A 17 6.31 -4.99 15.79
N VAL A 18 5.27 -4.99 14.98
CA VAL A 18 5.12 -4.09 13.84
C VAL A 18 3.81 -3.31 13.93
N VAL A 19 3.85 -2.06 13.48
CA VAL A 19 2.68 -1.17 13.41
C VAL A 19 2.54 -0.63 12.01
N SER A 20 1.33 -0.63 11.45
CA SER A 20 1.04 -0.03 10.14
C SER A 20 -0.36 0.59 10.10
N ALA A 21 -0.65 1.35 9.05
CA ALA A 21 -1.99 1.86 8.77
C ALA A 21 -2.48 1.37 7.41
N THR A 22 -3.79 1.15 7.27
CA THR A 22 -4.40 0.66 6.03
C THR A 22 -5.90 0.87 5.98
N ARG A 23 -6.47 0.75 4.79
CA ARG A 23 -7.90 0.51 4.59
C ARG A 23 -8.23 -0.96 4.22
N GLY A 24 -7.22 -1.86 4.05
CA GLY A 24 -7.55 -3.25 3.69
C GLY A 24 -6.38 -4.17 3.34
N ASN A 25 -6.09 -4.39 2.07
CA ASN A 25 -5.19 -5.44 1.59
C ASN A 25 -3.76 -5.35 2.13
N HIS A 26 -3.22 -4.15 2.28
CA HIS A 26 -1.90 -3.96 2.89
C HIS A 26 -1.88 -4.54 4.32
N GLY A 27 -2.88 -4.21 5.15
CA GLY A 27 -2.96 -4.74 6.52
C GLY A 27 -3.10 -6.26 6.59
N LYS A 28 -3.88 -6.86 5.69
CA LYS A 28 -3.94 -8.33 5.60
C LYS A 28 -2.59 -8.93 5.26
N SER A 29 -1.87 -8.34 4.31
CA SER A 29 -0.55 -8.79 3.89
C SER A 29 0.50 -8.66 4.98
N ILE A 30 0.50 -7.55 5.73
CA ILE A 30 1.40 -7.33 6.86
C ILE A 30 1.05 -8.25 8.04
N GLY A 31 -0.25 -8.38 8.38
CA GLY A 31 -0.70 -9.27 9.45
C GLY A 31 -0.35 -10.73 9.19
N TRP A 32 -0.53 -11.19 7.96
CA TRP A 32 -0.12 -12.53 7.57
C TRP A 32 1.41 -12.73 7.68
N ALA A 33 2.20 -11.77 7.19
CA ALA A 33 3.66 -11.85 7.28
C ALA A 33 4.14 -11.84 8.74
N ALA A 34 3.63 -10.94 9.58
CA ALA A 34 3.98 -10.87 11.00
C ALA A 34 3.65 -12.18 11.73
N ARG A 35 2.45 -12.73 11.49
CA ARG A 35 2.05 -14.03 12.06
C ARG A 35 2.99 -15.16 11.63
N THR A 36 3.44 -15.19 10.39
CA THR A 36 4.35 -16.21 9.87
C THR A 36 5.71 -16.14 10.56
N GLU A 37 6.16 -14.94 10.91
CA GLU A 37 7.43 -14.71 11.64
C GLU A 37 7.26 -14.78 13.17
N GLY A 38 6.06 -15.11 13.68
CA GLY A 38 5.78 -15.17 15.11
C GLY A 38 5.76 -13.82 15.82
N GLY A 39 5.65 -12.72 15.06
CA GLY A 39 5.62 -11.34 15.57
C GLY A 39 4.21 -10.82 15.83
N ALA A 40 4.10 -9.80 16.68
CA ALA A 40 2.87 -9.05 16.91
C ALA A 40 2.64 -8.01 15.81
N CYS A 41 1.38 -7.82 15.43
CA CYS A 41 0.98 -6.85 14.41
C CYS A 41 -0.17 -5.98 14.90
N THR A 42 0.05 -4.68 14.95
CA THR A 42 -0.99 -3.68 15.20
C THR A 42 -1.27 -2.92 13.91
N ILE A 43 -2.53 -2.86 13.51
CA ILE A 43 -2.99 -2.11 12.34
C ILE A 43 -3.95 -1.00 12.76
N VAL A 44 -3.66 0.21 12.35
CA VAL A 44 -4.55 1.35 12.51
C VAL A 44 -5.36 1.54 11.24
N VAL A 45 -6.68 1.66 11.41
CA VAL A 45 -7.62 1.96 10.31
C VAL A 45 -8.43 3.20 10.66
N PRO A 46 -8.89 3.99 9.67
CA PRO A 46 -9.78 5.10 9.95
C PRO A 46 -11.14 4.60 10.44
N ARG A 47 -11.85 5.46 11.19
CA ARG A 47 -13.24 5.18 11.61
C ARG A 47 -14.12 4.92 10.40
N GLY A 48 -15.08 4.03 10.55
CA GLY A 48 -15.97 3.63 9.45
C GLY A 48 -15.29 2.81 8.35
N ASN A 49 -14.11 2.27 8.59
CA ASN A 49 -13.50 1.31 7.66
C ASN A 49 -14.39 0.07 7.49
N SER A 50 -14.28 -0.60 6.34
CA SER A 50 -15.10 -1.79 6.02
C SER A 50 -15.04 -2.84 7.12
N VAL A 51 -16.21 -3.21 7.65
CA VAL A 51 -16.36 -4.24 8.69
C VAL A 51 -15.78 -5.57 8.24
N GLU A 52 -16.03 -5.95 6.99
CA GLU A 52 -15.51 -7.18 6.37
C GLU A 52 -13.98 -7.17 6.31
N LYS A 53 -13.35 -6.05 5.87
CA LYS A 53 -11.89 -5.92 5.82
C LYS A 53 -11.29 -5.96 7.23
N ASN A 54 -11.94 -5.32 8.20
CA ASN A 54 -11.51 -5.34 9.60
C ASN A 54 -11.59 -6.76 10.18
N ALA A 55 -12.68 -7.48 9.94
CA ALA A 55 -12.82 -8.87 10.38
C ALA A 55 -11.75 -9.78 9.76
N ALA A 56 -11.46 -9.63 8.46
CA ALA A 56 -10.42 -10.39 7.79
C ALA A 56 -9.01 -10.13 8.36
N MET A 57 -8.70 -8.90 8.78
CA MET A 57 -7.43 -8.59 9.47
C MET A 57 -7.38 -9.20 10.87
N ARG A 58 -8.47 -9.08 11.66
CA ARG A 58 -8.55 -9.72 12.99
C ARG A 58 -8.39 -11.24 12.92
N ALA A 59 -8.95 -11.89 11.89
CA ALA A 59 -8.81 -13.34 11.71
C ALA A 59 -7.34 -13.78 11.45
N LEU A 60 -6.46 -12.86 11.04
CA LEU A 60 -5.02 -13.08 10.92
C LEU A 60 -4.25 -12.86 12.24
N GLY A 61 -4.95 -12.52 13.34
CA GLY A 61 -4.33 -12.23 14.63
C GLY A 61 -3.85 -10.78 14.77
N VAL A 62 -4.28 -9.88 13.89
CA VAL A 62 -3.94 -8.46 13.96
C VAL A 62 -4.68 -7.78 15.10
N HIS A 63 -3.97 -7.01 15.92
CA HIS A 63 -4.56 -6.04 16.82
C HIS A 63 -5.00 -4.82 16.03
N LEU A 64 -6.32 -4.60 15.90
CA LEU A 64 -6.90 -3.54 15.07
C LEU A 64 -7.33 -2.36 15.95
N ILE A 65 -6.84 -1.17 15.61
CA ILE A 65 -7.21 0.11 16.24
C ILE A 65 -7.93 0.97 15.21
N GLU A 66 -9.10 1.49 15.56
CA GLU A 66 -9.83 2.47 14.75
C GLU A 66 -9.49 3.88 15.24
N HIS A 67 -8.85 4.71 14.40
CA HIS A 67 -8.42 6.06 14.74
C HIS A 67 -8.45 6.99 13.53
N GLY A 68 -8.91 8.24 13.78
CA GLY A 68 -9.01 9.27 12.76
C GLY A 68 -10.19 9.09 11.81
N ASP A 69 -10.47 10.09 11.01
CA ASP A 69 -11.58 10.13 10.08
C ASP A 69 -11.12 9.76 8.65
N ASP A 70 -9.81 9.83 8.40
CA ASP A 70 -9.22 9.43 7.12
C ASP A 70 -7.95 8.57 7.30
N PHE A 71 -7.42 8.12 6.16
CA PHE A 71 -6.19 7.32 6.12
C PHE A 71 -4.97 8.10 6.64
N THR A 72 -4.90 9.39 6.41
CA THR A 72 -3.75 10.22 6.82
C THR A 72 -3.67 10.25 8.35
N GLU A 73 -4.77 10.55 9.02
CA GLU A 73 -4.85 10.56 10.50
C GLU A 73 -4.54 9.18 11.10
N ALA A 74 -5.07 8.11 10.49
CA ALA A 74 -4.75 6.73 10.90
C ALA A 74 -3.25 6.42 10.74
N SER A 75 -2.62 6.90 9.68
CA SER A 75 -1.19 6.72 9.40
C SER A 75 -0.31 7.50 10.37
N ASP A 76 -0.69 8.72 10.71
CA ASP A 76 0.02 9.57 11.68
C ASP A 76 -0.05 8.96 13.08
N HIS A 77 -1.22 8.46 13.48
CA HIS A 77 -1.37 7.73 14.74
C HIS A 77 -0.55 6.44 14.77
N ALA A 78 -0.51 5.69 13.67
CA ALA A 78 0.34 4.50 13.58
C ALA A 78 1.83 4.81 13.74
N ALA A 79 2.30 5.97 13.24
CA ALA A 79 3.66 6.42 13.43
C ALA A 79 3.96 6.73 14.91
N GLN A 80 3.10 7.50 15.57
CA GLN A 80 3.21 7.82 16.99
C GLN A 80 3.19 6.56 17.87
N LEU A 81 2.31 5.62 17.54
CA LEU A 81 2.19 4.36 18.27
C LEU A 81 3.44 3.50 18.12
N ALA A 82 4.00 3.42 16.90
CA ALA A 82 5.24 2.68 16.65
C ALA A 82 6.41 3.25 17.45
N GLU A 83 6.55 4.58 17.47
CA GLU A 83 7.58 5.27 18.25
C GLU A 83 7.42 5.02 19.75
N ALA A 84 6.22 5.21 20.29
CA ALA A 84 5.93 5.05 21.72
C ALA A 84 6.18 3.62 22.22
N ARG A 85 6.02 2.60 21.37
CA ARG A 85 6.21 1.19 21.70
C ARG A 85 7.59 0.65 21.32
N GLY A 86 8.45 1.43 20.65
CA GLY A 86 9.67 0.93 20.05
C GLY A 86 9.44 -0.14 18.97
N ALA A 87 8.23 -0.17 18.41
CA ALA A 87 7.85 -1.12 17.37
C ALA A 87 8.35 -0.67 15.99
N LEU A 88 8.42 -1.60 15.04
CA LEU A 88 8.76 -1.27 13.66
C LEU A 88 7.54 -0.68 12.95
N ARG A 89 7.66 0.55 12.48
CA ARG A 89 6.65 1.12 11.57
C ARG A 89 6.79 0.51 10.18
N VAL A 90 5.74 -0.14 9.69
CA VAL A 90 5.66 -0.60 8.30
C VAL A 90 4.95 0.47 7.47
N PRO A 91 5.65 1.14 6.54
CA PRO A 91 5.04 2.17 5.71
C PRO A 91 4.06 1.54 4.70
N SER A 92 3.12 2.32 4.22
CA SER A 92 2.17 1.85 3.19
C SER A 92 2.77 1.88 1.78
N PHE A 93 3.89 2.56 1.59
CA PHE A 93 4.72 2.53 0.38
C PHE A 93 6.20 2.31 0.75
N HIS A 94 6.85 1.36 0.09
CA HIS A 94 8.28 1.06 0.24
C HIS A 94 8.75 0.21 -0.94
N ALA A 95 10.01 0.32 -1.35
CA ALA A 95 10.58 -0.42 -2.47
C ALA A 95 10.43 -1.95 -2.31
N ASP A 96 10.67 -2.50 -1.11
CA ASP A 96 10.50 -3.93 -0.84
C ASP A 96 9.03 -4.39 -0.90
N LEU A 97 8.07 -3.50 -0.59
CA LEU A 97 6.65 -3.76 -0.78
C LEU A 97 6.30 -3.76 -2.27
N VAL A 98 6.81 -2.79 -3.03
CA VAL A 98 6.64 -2.70 -4.49
C VAL A 98 7.21 -3.96 -5.15
N SER A 99 8.41 -4.40 -4.78
CA SER A 99 9.03 -5.62 -5.29
C SER A 99 8.17 -6.85 -5.02
N GLY A 100 7.58 -6.96 -3.81
CA GLY A 100 6.65 -8.04 -3.49
C GLY A 100 5.36 -8.00 -4.31
N VAL A 101 4.82 -6.81 -4.60
CA VAL A 101 3.65 -6.63 -5.46
C VAL A 101 3.99 -6.90 -6.92
N ALA A 102 5.21 -6.59 -7.35
CA ALA A 102 5.66 -6.83 -8.72
C ALA A 102 5.66 -8.31 -9.12
N THR A 103 5.67 -9.24 -8.17
CA THR A 103 5.67 -10.69 -8.47
C THR A 103 4.44 -11.10 -9.27
N TYR A 104 3.23 -10.66 -8.88
CA TYR A 104 2.03 -11.00 -9.65
C TYR A 104 1.98 -10.29 -11.01
N TRP A 105 2.52 -9.06 -11.12
CA TRP A 105 2.66 -8.37 -12.40
C TRP A 105 3.62 -9.09 -13.33
N TRP A 106 4.72 -9.62 -12.78
CA TRP A 106 5.67 -10.44 -13.51
C TRP A 106 5.01 -11.69 -14.10
N GLU A 107 4.26 -12.42 -13.28
CA GLU A 107 3.52 -13.61 -13.72
C GLU A 107 2.48 -13.25 -14.79
N PHE A 108 1.70 -12.20 -14.55
CA PHE A 108 0.65 -11.75 -15.46
C PHE A 108 1.21 -11.32 -16.81
N LEU A 109 2.23 -10.46 -16.84
CA LEU A 109 2.82 -9.97 -18.09
C LEU A 109 3.52 -11.08 -18.87
N LYS A 110 4.09 -12.08 -18.22
CA LYS A 110 4.63 -13.27 -18.90
C LYS A 110 3.54 -14.15 -19.48
N ALA A 111 2.39 -14.26 -18.80
CA ALA A 111 1.26 -15.07 -19.28
C ALA A 111 0.51 -14.41 -20.45
N VAL A 112 0.58 -13.07 -20.57
CA VAL A 112 -0.13 -12.30 -21.61
C VAL A 112 0.86 -11.39 -22.37
N PRO A 113 1.76 -11.97 -23.17
CA PRO A 113 2.82 -11.20 -23.84
C PRO A 113 2.31 -10.22 -24.89
N GLN A 114 1.07 -10.35 -25.37
CA GLN A 114 0.47 -9.44 -26.35
C GLN A 114 -0.45 -8.39 -25.71
N LEU A 115 -0.37 -8.18 -24.37
CA LEU A 115 -1.16 -7.16 -23.70
C LEU A 115 -0.80 -5.78 -24.23
N ASP A 116 -1.80 -5.02 -24.71
CA ASP A 116 -1.62 -3.65 -25.18
C ASP A 116 -1.71 -2.63 -24.03
N VAL A 117 -2.68 -2.81 -23.13
CA VAL A 117 -2.97 -1.85 -22.06
C VAL A 117 -3.37 -2.56 -20.77
N ALA A 118 -2.81 -2.12 -19.66
CA ALA A 118 -3.25 -2.49 -18.32
C ALA A 118 -3.77 -1.26 -17.57
N TYR A 119 -5.02 -1.30 -17.10
CA TYR A 119 -5.60 -0.27 -16.25
C TYR A 119 -5.37 -0.65 -14.79
N VAL A 120 -4.71 0.22 -14.03
CA VAL A 120 -4.25 -0.06 -12.67
C VAL A 120 -4.84 0.97 -11.70
N PRO A 121 -5.65 0.57 -10.72
CA PRO A 121 -6.17 1.49 -9.72
C PRO A 121 -5.02 2.01 -8.84
N ILE A 122 -5.01 3.31 -8.59
CA ILE A 122 -4.02 3.96 -7.74
C ILE A 122 -4.64 4.31 -6.39
N GLY A 123 -4.17 3.65 -5.33
CA GLY A 123 -4.31 4.11 -3.95
C GLY A 123 -3.06 4.90 -3.54
N LEU A 124 -2.16 4.30 -2.75
CA LEU A 124 -0.84 4.90 -2.44
C LEU A 124 0.25 4.62 -3.50
N GLY A 125 -0.10 3.96 -4.60
CA GLY A 125 0.78 3.83 -5.76
C GLY A 125 1.57 2.53 -5.87
N SER A 126 1.65 1.69 -4.83
CA SER A 126 2.47 0.46 -4.87
C SER A 126 2.08 -0.49 -6.01
N GLY A 127 0.79 -0.60 -6.35
CA GLY A 127 0.31 -1.42 -7.46
C GLY A 127 0.77 -0.90 -8.83
N ALA A 128 0.66 0.41 -9.07
CA ALA A 128 1.08 1.04 -10.31
C ALA A 128 2.61 1.02 -10.46
N CYS A 129 3.36 1.36 -9.42
CA CYS A 129 4.83 1.26 -9.42
C CYS A 129 5.30 -0.17 -9.68
N ALA A 130 4.63 -1.17 -9.11
CA ALA A 130 4.93 -2.58 -9.32
C ALA A 130 4.67 -3.03 -10.76
N ALA A 131 3.57 -2.56 -11.36
CA ALA A 131 3.27 -2.80 -12.78
C ALA A 131 4.35 -2.21 -13.70
N ILE A 132 4.75 -0.97 -13.42
CA ILE A 132 5.83 -0.28 -14.16
C ILE A 132 7.15 -1.04 -14.00
N ALA A 133 7.52 -1.40 -12.77
CA ALA A 133 8.76 -2.13 -12.50
C ALA A 133 8.81 -3.49 -13.22
N ALA A 134 7.74 -4.28 -13.14
CA ALA A 134 7.66 -5.57 -13.83
C ALA A 134 7.69 -5.41 -15.35
N LYS A 135 6.97 -4.42 -15.90
CA LYS A 135 7.01 -4.09 -17.32
C LYS A 135 8.42 -3.76 -17.78
N LEU A 136 9.14 -2.89 -17.07
CA LEU A 136 10.50 -2.48 -17.42
C LEU A 136 11.46 -3.67 -17.35
N ALA A 137 11.39 -4.46 -16.28
CA ALA A 137 12.24 -5.63 -16.09
C ALA A 137 12.05 -6.73 -17.15
N LEU A 138 10.83 -6.86 -17.70
CA LEU A 138 10.51 -7.80 -18.79
C LEU A 138 10.68 -7.20 -20.19
N GLY A 139 10.93 -5.91 -20.32
CA GLY A 139 10.90 -5.23 -21.62
C GLY A 139 9.51 -5.30 -22.29
N HIS A 140 8.44 -5.42 -21.49
CA HIS A 140 7.07 -5.60 -21.97
C HIS A 140 6.53 -4.31 -22.58
N LYS A 141 5.78 -4.39 -23.69
CA LYS A 141 5.31 -3.21 -24.44
C LYS A 141 3.99 -2.62 -23.95
N ALA A 142 3.27 -3.31 -23.06
CA ALA A 142 1.98 -2.84 -22.54
C ALA A 142 2.07 -1.42 -21.99
N ARG A 143 1.06 -0.63 -22.30
CA ARG A 143 0.88 0.69 -21.67
C ARG A 143 0.23 0.52 -20.30
N ILE A 144 0.85 1.05 -19.26
CA ILE A 144 0.25 1.08 -17.92
C ILE A 144 -0.55 2.38 -17.78
N VAL A 145 -1.83 2.27 -17.52
CA VAL A 145 -2.75 3.41 -17.34
C VAL A 145 -3.22 3.43 -15.88
N GLY A 146 -2.77 4.41 -15.12
CA GLY A 146 -3.24 4.64 -13.77
C GLY A 146 -4.70 5.11 -13.75
N VAL A 147 -5.50 4.56 -12.87
CA VAL A 147 -6.90 4.91 -12.68
C VAL A 147 -7.12 5.46 -11.28
N VAL A 148 -7.74 6.63 -11.18
CA VAL A 148 -8.16 7.24 -9.91
C VAL A 148 -9.67 7.48 -9.93
N SER A 149 -10.27 7.61 -8.74
CA SER A 149 -11.66 8.08 -8.64
C SER A 149 -11.72 9.57 -8.93
N ARG A 150 -12.77 10.04 -9.63
CA ARG A 150 -13.05 11.49 -9.75
C ARG A 150 -13.31 12.16 -8.40
N HIS A 151 -13.56 11.37 -7.37
CA HIS A 151 -13.75 11.81 -5.99
C HIS A 151 -12.50 11.61 -5.11
N ALA A 152 -11.34 11.30 -5.73
CA ALA A 152 -10.02 11.17 -5.10
C ALA A 152 -8.95 11.34 -6.19
N THR A 153 -8.76 12.56 -6.68
CA THR A 153 -7.93 12.89 -7.85
C THR A 153 -6.46 13.12 -7.54
N THR A 154 -6.08 13.02 -6.29
CA THR A 154 -4.74 13.36 -5.74
C THR A 154 -3.57 12.95 -6.64
N TYR A 155 -3.55 11.71 -7.13
CA TYR A 155 -2.45 11.26 -8.00
C TYR A 155 -2.53 11.84 -9.42
N ALA A 156 -3.71 12.02 -9.98
CA ALA A 156 -3.86 12.67 -11.28
C ALA A 156 -3.39 14.13 -11.22
N ASP A 157 -3.81 14.86 -10.17
CA ASP A 157 -3.43 16.25 -9.96
C ASP A 157 -1.93 16.38 -9.66
N SER A 158 -1.36 15.46 -8.87
CA SER A 158 0.07 15.45 -8.55
C SER A 158 0.94 15.16 -9.78
N LEU A 159 0.53 14.20 -10.62
CA LEU A 159 1.24 13.90 -11.88
C LEU A 159 1.17 15.08 -12.85
N ALA A 160 -0.01 15.72 -12.99
CA ALA A 160 -0.16 16.90 -13.84
C ALA A 160 0.67 18.10 -13.34
N ALA A 161 0.80 18.25 -12.02
CA ALA A 161 1.55 19.34 -11.40
C ALA A 161 3.06 19.07 -11.28
N GLY A 162 3.52 17.83 -11.52
CA GLY A 162 4.92 17.42 -11.32
C GLY A 162 5.38 17.46 -9.84
N ARG A 163 4.47 17.53 -8.89
CA ARG A 163 4.74 17.60 -7.44
C ARG A 163 3.58 17.03 -6.64
N VAL A 164 3.84 16.69 -5.39
CA VAL A 164 2.76 16.26 -4.49
C VAL A 164 1.74 17.39 -4.29
N VAL A 165 0.49 17.08 -4.55
CA VAL A 165 -0.68 17.94 -4.33
C VAL A 165 -1.62 17.22 -3.39
N GLU A 166 -2.27 17.93 -2.49
CA GLU A 166 -3.38 17.41 -1.68
C GLU A 166 -4.70 17.76 -2.36
N ALA A 167 -5.59 16.78 -2.43
CA ALA A 167 -6.93 16.94 -2.96
C ALA A 167 -7.97 16.38 -1.98
N PRO A 168 -9.18 16.96 -1.92
CA PRO A 168 -10.25 16.43 -1.09
C PRO A 168 -10.65 15.03 -1.57
N VAL A 169 -11.11 14.21 -0.63
CA VAL A 169 -11.57 12.85 -0.90
C VAL A 169 -13.00 12.70 -0.44
N SER A 170 -13.87 12.31 -1.36
CA SER A 170 -15.30 12.05 -1.10
C SER A 170 -15.76 10.72 -1.74
N THR A 171 -14.84 9.84 -2.13
CA THR A 171 -15.21 8.54 -2.72
C THR A 171 -15.84 7.62 -1.69
N GLN A 172 -17.01 7.09 -2.03
CA GLN A 172 -17.74 6.09 -1.22
C GLN A 172 -17.51 4.67 -1.76
N ILE A 173 -17.15 4.55 -3.03
CA ILE A 173 -16.84 3.30 -3.71
C ILE A 173 -15.32 3.27 -3.94
N ALA A 174 -14.73 2.08 -3.87
CA ALA A 174 -13.27 1.89 -4.03
C ALA A 174 -12.44 2.66 -2.98
N ASP A 175 -12.80 2.52 -1.73
CA ASP A 175 -12.18 3.16 -0.56
C ASP A 175 -10.64 3.00 -0.47
N GLY A 176 -10.08 1.95 -1.08
CA GLY A 176 -8.63 1.77 -1.23
C GLY A 176 -7.95 2.81 -2.14
N MET A 177 -8.72 3.58 -2.90
CA MET A 177 -8.24 4.71 -3.73
C MET A 177 -8.44 6.06 -3.04
N ALA A 178 -9.03 6.08 -1.84
CA ALA A 178 -9.34 7.28 -1.07
C ALA A 178 -8.08 7.84 -0.38
N VAL A 179 -7.24 8.51 -1.14
CA VAL A 179 -5.96 9.06 -0.69
C VAL A 179 -5.96 10.58 -0.88
N ARG A 180 -5.84 11.32 0.22
CA ARG A 180 -5.80 12.78 0.22
C ARG A 180 -4.44 13.35 -0.18
N ARG A 181 -3.35 12.63 0.12
CA ARG A 181 -1.98 13.03 -0.15
C ARG A 181 -1.21 11.91 -0.84
N ALA A 182 -0.62 12.21 -1.99
CA ALA A 182 0.22 11.25 -2.70
C ALA A 182 1.53 10.97 -1.93
N ASP A 183 2.03 9.74 -2.03
CA ASP A 183 3.39 9.41 -1.59
C ASP A 183 4.40 9.95 -2.60
N ALA A 184 5.40 10.71 -2.13
CA ALA A 184 6.36 11.38 -3.00
C ALA A 184 7.25 10.38 -3.78
N ALA A 185 7.65 9.28 -3.12
CA ALA A 185 8.46 8.26 -3.76
C ALA A 185 7.65 7.48 -4.81
N ALA A 186 6.37 7.20 -4.53
CA ALA A 186 5.47 6.60 -5.50
C ALA A 186 5.23 7.51 -6.70
N LEU A 187 5.03 8.81 -6.48
CA LEU A 187 4.87 9.79 -7.56
C LEU A 187 6.11 9.82 -8.47
N ALA A 188 7.30 9.92 -7.88
CA ALA A 188 8.56 9.91 -8.62
C ALA A 188 8.81 8.62 -9.42
N ALA A 189 8.30 7.48 -8.95
CA ALA A 189 8.43 6.20 -9.66
C ALA A 189 7.40 6.03 -10.79
N MET A 190 6.43 6.93 -10.91
CA MET A 190 5.40 6.91 -11.96
C MET A 190 5.70 7.91 -13.10
N THR A 191 6.63 8.83 -12.89
CA THR A 191 7.12 9.82 -13.87
C THR A 191 8.33 9.31 -14.62
#